data_5643e5a1a7d0df7074f96fff3f6f3253
#
_entry.id   5643e5a1a7d0df7074f96fff3f6f3253
#
_cell.length_a   1.000
_cell.length_b   1.000
_cell.length_c   1.000
_cell.angle_alpha   90.00
_cell.angle_beta   90.00
_cell.angle_gamma   90.00
#
_symmetry.space_group_name_H-M   'P 1'
#
loop_
_entity.id
_entity.type
_entity.pdbx_description
1 polymer ?
#
loop_
_entity_poly.entity_id
_entity_poly.type
_entity_poly.pdbx_seq_one_letter_code
_entity_poly.pdbx_strand_id
1 'polypeptide(L)'
;MINKKGILKKMLVLTLVGGLAFWLANFAISRTAIAADYRAAMSISYYLMLLESLIGGLIIGLWVSYPLLRFYDRIPAKDPILKSVLLSSLVLAIVTIVLGGPSSFYATSNVLRYFIIGTVFNVIRITALGFAIGYVYKRQHREVKSTVVVASPAGLK
;
A
#
# COMPACT_ATOMS: atom_id res chain seq x y z
N MET A 1 13.75 26.03 -2.36
CA MET A 1 13.30 25.28 -3.55
C MET A 1 13.33 23.78 -3.23
N ILE A 2 12.18 23.12 -3.23
CA ILE A 2 12.13 21.68 -2.99
C ILE A 2 12.74 20.98 -4.20
N ASN A 3 13.81 20.22 -3.99
CA ASN A 3 14.49 19.50 -5.07
C ASN A 3 13.57 18.44 -5.67
N LYS A 4 12.97 18.73 -6.84
CA LYS A 4 12.03 17.84 -7.54
C LYS A 4 12.61 16.43 -7.76
N LYS A 5 13.91 16.31 -8.07
CA LYS A 5 14.59 15.01 -8.24
C LYS A 5 14.62 14.20 -6.94
N GLY A 6 14.80 14.86 -5.78
CA GLY A 6 14.78 14.19 -4.48
C GLY A 6 13.41 13.65 -4.10
N ILE A 7 12.33 14.38 -4.40
CA ILE A 7 10.95 13.90 -4.16
C ILE A 7 10.63 12.71 -5.04
N LEU A 8 10.98 12.76 -6.33
CA LEU A 8 10.72 11.67 -7.27
C LEU A 8 11.42 10.38 -6.82
N LYS A 9 12.70 10.47 -6.41
CA LYS A 9 13.44 9.31 -5.89
C LYS A 9 12.76 8.70 -4.66
N LYS A 10 12.36 9.53 -3.70
CA LYS A 10 11.64 9.08 -2.49
C LYS A 10 10.31 8.43 -2.86
N MET A 11 9.56 9.03 -3.75
CA MET A 11 8.27 8.49 -4.22
C MET A 11 8.45 7.11 -4.86
N LEU A 12 9.44 6.94 -5.74
CA LEU A 12 9.72 5.65 -6.38
C LEU A 12 10.11 4.57 -5.36
N VAL A 13 10.95 4.90 -4.39
CA VAL A 13 11.33 3.95 -3.32
C VAL A 13 10.12 3.52 -2.50
N LEU A 14 9.27 4.47 -2.09
CA LEU A 14 8.06 4.17 -1.32
C LEU A 14 7.07 3.33 -2.14
N THR A 15 6.91 3.65 -3.42
CA THR A 15 6.06 2.89 -4.36
C THR A 15 6.52 1.45 -4.51
N LEU A 16 7.84 1.24 -4.72
CA LEU A 16 8.41 -0.10 -4.86
C LEU A 16 8.25 -0.92 -3.57
N VAL A 17 8.57 -0.32 -2.43
CA VAL A 17 8.45 -1.01 -1.14
C VAL A 17 6.99 -1.35 -0.83
N GLY A 18 6.07 -0.42 -1.06
CA GLY A 18 4.63 -0.66 -0.86
C GLY A 18 4.09 -1.72 -1.82
N GLY A 19 4.43 -1.63 -3.10
CA GLY A 19 4.01 -2.59 -4.12
C GLY A 19 4.51 -4.01 -3.83
N LEU A 20 5.78 -4.14 -3.43
CA LEU A 20 6.36 -5.42 -3.04
C LEU A 20 5.71 -5.98 -1.76
N ALA A 21 5.44 -5.15 -0.76
CA ALA A 21 4.75 -5.59 0.45
C ALA A 21 3.33 -6.09 0.15
N PHE A 22 2.60 -5.39 -0.73
CA PHE A 22 1.29 -5.82 -1.21
C PHE A 22 1.37 -7.18 -1.92
N TRP A 23 2.31 -7.32 -2.84
CA TRP A 23 2.52 -8.55 -3.59
C TRP A 23 2.91 -9.73 -2.69
N LEU A 24 3.83 -9.53 -1.73
CA LEU A 24 4.23 -10.54 -0.76
C LEU A 24 3.05 -10.98 0.12
N ALA A 25 2.23 -10.03 0.59
CA ALA A 25 1.02 -10.35 1.33
C ALA A 25 0.04 -11.17 0.49
N ASN A 26 -0.16 -10.79 -0.80
CA ASN A 26 -0.98 -11.56 -1.72
C ASN A 26 -0.40 -12.96 -1.97
N PHE A 27 0.89 -13.09 -2.14
CA PHE A 27 1.57 -14.38 -2.29
C PHE A 27 1.35 -15.27 -1.07
N ALA A 28 1.54 -14.75 0.15
CA ALA A 28 1.31 -15.49 1.38
C ALA A 28 -0.15 -15.94 1.51
N ILE A 29 -1.13 -15.06 1.27
CA ILE A 29 -2.56 -15.38 1.25
C ILE A 29 -2.84 -16.48 0.24
N SER A 30 -2.25 -16.40 -0.94
CA SER A 30 -2.51 -17.33 -2.06
C SER A 30 -2.12 -18.78 -1.77
N ARG A 31 -1.29 -19.00 -0.75
CA ARG A 31 -0.88 -20.35 -0.28
C ARG A 31 -1.90 -21.00 0.65
N THR A 32 -2.94 -20.30 1.07
CA THR A 32 -3.98 -20.84 1.95
C THR A 32 -5.06 -21.60 1.17
N ALA A 33 -5.68 -22.60 1.82
CA ALA A 33 -6.80 -23.37 1.26
C ALA A 33 -7.99 -22.44 0.93
N ILE A 34 -8.28 -21.47 1.80
CA ILE A 34 -9.36 -20.49 1.59
C ILE A 34 -9.14 -19.69 0.31
N ALA A 35 -7.89 -19.30 0.02
CA ALA A 35 -7.57 -18.60 -1.21
C ALA A 35 -7.65 -19.50 -2.44
N ALA A 36 -7.36 -20.79 -2.30
CA ALA A 36 -7.55 -21.76 -3.38
C ALA A 36 -9.04 -21.92 -3.74
N ASP A 37 -9.91 -22.10 -2.73
CA ASP A 37 -11.36 -22.14 -2.91
C ASP A 37 -11.90 -20.85 -3.54
N TYR A 38 -11.44 -19.70 -3.05
CA TYR A 38 -11.82 -18.39 -3.59
C TYR A 38 -11.46 -18.27 -5.09
N ARG A 39 -10.24 -18.64 -5.48
CA ARG A 39 -9.81 -18.59 -6.89
C ARG A 39 -10.61 -19.55 -7.76
N ALA A 40 -10.86 -20.76 -7.28
CA ALA A 40 -11.67 -21.73 -8.00
C ALA A 40 -13.09 -21.22 -8.24
N ALA A 41 -13.74 -20.68 -7.20
CA ALA A 41 -15.08 -20.10 -7.30
C ALA A 41 -15.17 -18.88 -8.24
N MET A 42 -14.09 -18.09 -8.31
CA MET A 42 -14.02 -16.87 -9.15
C MET A 42 -13.37 -17.12 -10.50
N SER A 43 -12.98 -18.37 -10.82
CA SER A 43 -12.27 -18.74 -12.06
C SER A 43 -10.98 -17.91 -12.29
N ILE A 44 -10.26 -17.60 -11.20
CA ILE A 44 -9.06 -16.77 -11.25
C ILE A 44 -7.81 -17.62 -11.44
N SER A 45 -7.05 -17.35 -12.52
CA SER A 45 -5.74 -17.98 -12.75
C SER A 45 -4.72 -17.54 -11.70
N TYR A 46 -3.98 -18.51 -11.14
CA TYR A 46 -2.97 -18.26 -10.12
C TYR A 46 -1.87 -17.28 -10.56
N TYR A 47 -1.30 -17.50 -11.73
CA TYR A 47 -0.21 -16.66 -12.25
C TYR A 47 -0.68 -15.25 -12.62
N LEU A 48 -1.86 -15.15 -13.24
CA LEU A 48 -2.45 -13.88 -13.61
C LEU A 48 -2.74 -13.04 -12.36
N MET A 49 -3.32 -13.65 -11.31
CA MET A 49 -3.56 -13.00 -10.03
C MET A 49 -2.27 -12.46 -9.39
N LEU A 50 -1.15 -13.21 -9.47
CA LEU A 50 0.13 -12.73 -8.93
C LEU A 50 0.68 -11.55 -9.72
N LEU A 51 0.57 -11.58 -11.05
CA LEU A 51 0.98 -10.48 -11.91
C LEU A 51 0.12 -9.23 -11.68
N GLU A 52 -1.19 -9.40 -11.65
CA GLU A 52 -2.15 -8.32 -11.37
C GLU A 52 -1.91 -7.70 -9.99
N SER A 53 -1.60 -8.52 -8.99
CA SER A 53 -1.31 -8.01 -7.64
C SER A 53 0.00 -7.24 -7.56
N LEU A 54 1.00 -7.58 -8.38
CA LEU A 54 2.24 -6.80 -8.45
C LEU A 54 1.98 -5.43 -9.11
N ILE A 55 1.34 -5.44 -10.27
CA ILE A 55 1.03 -4.20 -11.00
C ILE A 55 0.08 -3.32 -10.17
N GLY A 56 -1.00 -3.89 -9.66
CA GLY A 56 -1.97 -3.19 -8.82
C GLY A 56 -1.34 -2.64 -7.54
N GLY A 57 -0.46 -3.42 -6.89
CA GLY A 57 0.29 -2.98 -5.71
C GLY A 57 1.22 -1.80 -6.00
N LEU A 58 1.87 -1.77 -7.16
CA LEU A 58 2.69 -0.63 -7.59
C LEU A 58 1.84 0.61 -7.87
N ILE A 59 0.71 0.45 -8.55
CA ILE A 59 -0.22 1.55 -8.82
C ILE A 59 -0.75 2.13 -7.51
N ILE A 60 -1.27 1.29 -6.62
CA ILE A 60 -1.77 1.72 -5.30
C ILE A 60 -0.65 2.35 -4.48
N GLY A 61 0.55 1.75 -4.47
CA GLY A 61 1.72 2.30 -3.80
C GLY A 61 2.09 3.70 -4.29
N LEU A 62 1.99 3.97 -5.59
CA LEU A 62 2.18 5.30 -6.16
C LEU A 62 1.12 6.29 -5.67
N TRP A 63 -0.16 5.89 -5.71
CA TRP A 63 -1.29 6.71 -5.25
C TRP A 63 -1.24 7.00 -3.75
N VAL A 64 -0.63 6.14 -2.95
CA VAL A 64 -0.41 6.37 -1.50
C VAL A 64 0.83 7.23 -1.26
N SER A 65 1.94 6.95 -1.97
CA SER A 65 3.22 7.62 -1.76
C SER A 65 3.17 9.09 -2.16
N TYR A 66 2.48 9.44 -3.24
CA TYR A 66 2.38 10.82 -3.70
C TYR A 66 1.67 11.73 -2.69
N PRO A 67 0.44 11.43 -2.22
CA PRO A 67 -0.21 12.26 -1.19
C PRO A 67 0.54 12.26 0.14
N LEU A 68 1.16 11.13 0.53
CA LEU A 68 1.96 11.08 1.75
C LEU A 68 3.13 12.06 1.71
N LEU A 69 3.82 12.19 0.58
CA LEU A 69 4.93 13.15 0.42
C LEU A 69 4.45 14.59 0.24
N ARG A 70 3.30 14.81 -0.42
CA ARG A 70 2.82 16.15 -0.79
C ARG A 70 1.99 16.81 0.29
N PHE A 71 1.18 16.02 1.01
CA PHE A 71 0.18 16.51 1.96
C PHE A 71 0.38 15.94 3.37
N TYR A 72 1.60 15.59 3.71
CA TYR A 72 1.94 14.96 5.00
C TYR A 72 1.31 15.67 6.21
N ASP A 73 1.39 16.98 6.28
CA ASP A 73 0.91 17.76 7.42
C ASP A 73 -0.61 17.91 7.47
N ARG A 74 -1.30 17.62 6.36
CA ARG A 74 -2.76 17.69 6.27
C ARG A 74 -3.45 16.38 6.67
N ILE A 75 -2.71 15.28 6.78
CA ILE A 75 -3.28 13.97 7.13
C ILE A 75 -3.50 13.92 8.64
N PRO A 76 -4.74 13.63 9.11
CA PRO A 76 -5.11 13.67 10.53
C PRO A 76 -4.57 12.44 11.29
N ALA A 77 -3.26 12.33 11.45
CA ALA A 77 -2.60 11.33 12.28
C ALA A 77 -1.23 11.85 12.72
N LYS A 78 -0.71 11.38 13.84
CA LYS A 78 0.62 11.80 14.35
C LYS A 78 1.75 10.91 13.82
N ASP A 79 1.54 9.62 13.72
CA ASP A 79 2.55 8.66 13.28
C ASP A 79 2.52 8.50 11.75
N PRO A 80 3.69 8.53 11.06
CA PRO A 80 3.80 8.30 9.62
C PRO A 80 3.20 6.97 9.15
N ILE A 81 3.31 5.91 9.97
CA ILE A 81 2.74 4.60 9.65
C ILE A 81 1.22 4.69 9.60
N LEU A 82 0.61 5.32 10.61
CA LEU A 82 -0.84 5.49 10.66
C LEU A 82 -1.34 6.36 9.50
N LYS A 83 -0.61 7.44 9.15
CA LYS A 83 -0.92 8.27 7.98
C LYS A 83 -0.94 7.46 6.70
N SER A 84 0.06 6.61 6.50
CA SER A 84 0.16 5.77 5.32
C SER A 84 -0.93 4.71 5.26
N VAL A 85 -1.25 4.05 6.37
CA VAL A 85 -2.35 3.07 6.46
C VAL A 85 -3.70 3.73 6.18
N LEU A 86 -3.97 4.91 6.73
CA LEU A 86 -5.20 5.66 6.46
C LEU A 86 -5.33 6.01 4.97
N LEU A 87 -4.24 6.50 4.35
CA LEU A 87 -4.24 6.80 2.91
C LEU A 87 -4.47 5.53 2.08
N SER A 88 -3.82 4.43 2.44
CA SER A 88 -3.98 3.16 1.74
C SER A 88 -5.42 2.66 1.82
N SER A 89 -6.06 2.76 2.99
CA SER A 89 -7.48 2.40 3.18
C SER A 89 -8.41 3.30 2.38
N LEU A 90 -8.11 4.60 2.30
CA LEU A 90 -8.89 5.54 1.49
C LEU A 90 -8.76 5.21 -0.01
N VAL A 91 -7.56 4.93 -0.49
CA VAL A 91 -7.32 4.53 -1.88
C VAL A 91 -8.07 3.24 -2.20
N LEU A 92 -8.03 2.23 -1.30
CA LEU A 92 -8.80 1.00 -1.47
C LEU A 92 -10.30 1.28 -1.58
N ALA A 93 -10.85 2.12 -0.70
CA ALA A 93 -12.27 2.46 -0.73
C ALA A 93 -12.66 3.12 -2.07
N ILE A 94 -11.86 4.08 -2.55
CA ILE A 94 -12.08 4.75 -3.84
C ILE A 94 -12.03 3.73 -4.99
N VAL A 95 -10.99 2.88 -5.02
CA VAL A 95 -10.83 1.85 -6.06
C VAL A 95 -12.01 0.88 -6.05
N THR A 96 -12.45 0.45 -4.88
CA THR A 96 -13.60 -0.47 -4.75
C THR A 96 -14.90 0.18 -5.25
N ILE A 97 -15.13 1.47 -4.95
CA ILE A 97 -16.32 2.19 -5.40
C ILE A 97 -16.28 2.41 -6.92
N VAL A 98 -15.12 2.79 -7.47
CA VAL A 98 -14.99 3.15 -8.90
C VAL A 98 -15.00 1.92 -9.80
N LEU A 99 -14.27 0.87 -9.42
CA LEU A 99 -14.16 -0.34 -10.26
C LEU A 99 -15.30 -1.33 -10.02
N GLY A 100 -16.06 -1.18 -8.94
CA GLY A 100 -17.05 -2.15 -8.51
C GLY A 100 -16.43 -3.47 -8.07
N GLY A 101 -17.26 -4.41 -7.67
CA GLY A 101 -16.83 -5.80 -7.45
C GLY A 101 -16.70 -6.56 -8.78
N PRO A 102 -15.89 -7.63 -8.84
CA PRO A 102 -15.83 -8.49 -10.02
C PRO A 102 -17.23 -8.99 -10.40
N SER A 103 -17.57 -8.94 -11.69
CA SER A 103 -18.86 -9.43 -12.20
C SER A 103 -19.12 -10.90 -11.86
N SER A 104 -18.06 -11.68 -11.66
CA SER A 104 -18.10 -13.07 -11.21
C SER A 104 -18.72 -13.26 -9.81
N PHE A 105 -18.76 -12.23 -8.95
CA PHE A 105 -19.45 -12.31 -7.67
C PHE A 105 -20.94 -12.62 -7.84
N TYR A 106 -21.59 -12.03 -8.84
CA TYR A 106 -23.03 -12.19 -9.05
C TYR A 106 -23.40 -13.55 -9.66
N ALA A 107 -22.43 -14.27 -10.22
CA ALA A 107 -22.62 -15.59 -10.79
C ALA A 107 -22.52 -16.75 -9.78
N THR A 108 -22.14 -16.46 -8.55
CA THR A 108 -21.86 -17.45 -7.50
C THR A 108 -23.02 -17.59 -6.53
N SER A 109 -23.40 -18.82 -6.17
CA SER A 109 -24.44 -19.10 -5.17
C SER A 109 -24.12 -18.60 -3.75
N ASN A 110 -22.82 -18.36 -3.44
CA ASN A 110 -22.32 -17.91 -2.13
C ASN A 110 -21.70 -16.52 -2.19
N VAL A 111 -22.37 -15.56 -2.83
CA VAL A 111 -21.89 -14.18 -3.07
C VAL A 111 -21.35 -13.53 -1.79
N LEU A 112 -22.12 -13.59 -0.70
CA LEU A 112 -21.74 -12.95 0.56
C LEU A 112 -20.45 -13.53 1.15
N ARG A 113 -20.30 -14.85 1.14
CA ARG A 113 -19.10 -15.54 1.64
C ARG A 113 -17.86 -15.08 0.89
N TYR A 114 -17.89 -15.10 -0.42
CA TYR A 114 -16.73 -14.72 -1.23
C TYR A 114 -16.46 -13.21 -1.22
N PHE A 115 -17.50 -12.38 -1.07
CA PHE A 115 -17.33 -10.96 -0.85
C PHE A 115 -16.57 -10.67 0.45
N ILE A 116 -16.94 -11.32 1.56
CA ILE A 116 -16.25 -11.17 2.85
C ILE A 116 -14.80 -11.65 2.73
N ILE A 117 -14.55 -12.81 2.14
CA ILE A 117 -13.19 -13.35 1.95
C ILE A 117 -12.32 -12.38 1.13
N GLY A 118 -12.84 -11.90 0.00
CA GLY A 118 -12.14 -10.93 -0.84
C GLY A 118 -11.83 -9.61 -0.12
N THR A 119 -12.79 -9.13 0.67
CA THR A 119 -12.62 -7.92 1.50
C THR A 119 -11.51 -8.12 2.54
N VAL A 120 -11.52 -9.23 3.27
CA VAL A 120 -10.47 -9.56 4.25
C VAL A 120 -9.09 -9.63 3.59
N PHE A 121 -9.00 -10.29 2.43
CA PHE A 121 -7.74 -10.35 1.68
C PHE A 121 -7.24 -8.96 1.27
N ASN A 122 -8.14 -8.10 0.80
CA ASN A 122 -7.79 -6.72 0.44
C ASN A 122 -7.34 -5.90 1.64
N VAL A 123 -8.01 -6.02 2.79
CA VAL A 123 -7.60 -5.35 4.03
C VAL A 123 -6.19 -5.76 4.45
N ILE A 124 -5.85 -7.06 4.41
CA ILE A 124 -4.51 -7.55 4.75
C ILE A 124 -3.46 -6.97 3.81
N ARG A 125 -3.69 -7.02 2.49
CA ARG A 125 -2.75 -6.50 1.47
C ARG A 125 -2.51 -5.01 1.63
N ILE A 126 -3.57 -4.25 1.80
CA ILE A 126 -3.51 -2.78 1.94
C ILE A 126 -2.85 -2.37 3.25
N THR A 127 -3.11 -3.08 4.34
CA THR A 127 -2.43 -2.84 5.61
C THR A 127 -0.93 -3.10 5.50
N ALA A 128 -0.52 -4.20 4.84
CA ALA A 128 0.89 -4.50 4.59
C ALA A 128 1.56 -3.41 3.74
N LEU A 129 0.92 -2.95 2.68
CA LEU A 129 1.40 -1.85 1.83
C LEU A 129 1.55 -0.55 2.63
N GLY A 130 0.51 -0.14 3.35
CA GLY A 130 0.52 1.08 4.14
C GLY A 130 1.56 1.07 5.26
N PHE A 131 1.70 -0.07 5.95
CA PHE A 131 2.72 -0.25 6.98
C PHE A 131 4.14 -0.13 6.40
N ALA A 132 4.42 -0.80 5.29
CA ALA A 132 5.74 -0.79 4.64
C ALA A 132 6.13 0.63 4.17
N ILE A 133 5.21 1.33 3.51
CA ILE A 133 5.43 2.73 3.08
C ILE A 133 5.68 3.63 4.29
N GLY A 134 4.83 3.55 5.31
CA GLY A 134 4.94 4.39 6.50
C GLY A 134 6.23 4.13 7.29
N TYR A 135 6.65 2.88 7.40
CA TYR A 135 7.89 2.50 8.06
C TYR A 135 9.14 3.07 7.35
N VAL A 136 9.23 2.90 6.02
CA VAL A 136 10.35 3.43 5.24
C VAL A 136 10.34 4.97 5.25
N TYR A 137 9.18 5.59 5.14
CA TYR A 137 9.05 7.04 5.27
C TYR A 137 9.56 7.55 6.62
N LYS A 138 9.17 6.91 7.73
CA LYS A 138 9.61 7.24 9.09
C LYS A 138 11.13 7.14 9.23
N ARG A 139 11.72 6.09 8.67
CA ARG A 139 13.17 5.87 8.68
C ARG A 139 13.92 6.98 7.92
N GLN A 140 13.49 7.29 6.70
CA GLN A 140 14.09 8.36 5.88
C GLN A 140 14.02 9.74 6.55
N HIS A 141 12.96 10.04 7.31
CA HIS A 141 12.84 11.29 8.03
C HIS A 141 13.75 11.39 9.26
N ARG A 142 14.03 10.28 9.93
CA ARG A 142 14.97 10.24 11.07
C ARG A 142 16.41 10.48 10.61
N GLU A 143 16.83 9.88 9.50
CA GLU A 143 18.18 10.02 8.95
C GLU A 143 18.48 11.48 8.58
N VAL A 144 17.53 12.19 7.97
CA VAL A 144 17.69 13.60 7.62
C VAL A 144 17.86 14.48 8.85
N LYS A 145 17.09 14.25 9.93
CA LYS A 145 17.21 15.02 11.19
C LYS A 145 18.56 14.80 11.86
N SER A 146 19.08 13.58 11.91
CA SER A 146 20.38 13.31 12.52
C SER A 146 21.54 13.97 11.76
N THR A 147 21.49 13.99 10.44
CA THR A 147 22.51 14.62 9.60
C THR A 147 22.54 16.16 9.78
N VAL A 148 21.39 16.79 9.93
CA VAL A 148 21.29 18.25 10.15
C VAL A 148 21.83 18.64 11.52
N VAL A 149 21.60 17.83 12.56
CA VAL A 149 22.10 18.12 13.92
C VAL A 149 23.62 17.99 14.00
N VAL A 150 24.21 17.03 13.27
CA VAL A 150 25.68 16.84 13.24
C VAL A 150 26.38 17.93 12.40
N ALA A 151 25.70 18.44 11.36
CA ALA A 151 26.24 19.48 10.49
C ALA A 151 26.12 20.90 11.05
N SER A 152 25.41 21.10 12.15
CA SER A 152 25.38 22.40 12.86
C SER A 152 26.57 22.45 13.81
N PRO A 153 27.66 23.22 13.51
CA PRO A 153 28.79 23.34 14.42
C PRO A 153 28.28 24.03 15.67
N ALA A 154 28.38 23.33 16.81
CA ALA A 154 28.16 23.90 18.10
C ALA A 154 29.19 25.06 18.32
N GLY A 155 28.66 26.26 18.42
CA GLY A 155 29.32 27.29 19.17
C GLY A 155 30.42 28.11 18.47
N LEU A 156 30.02 29.18 17.85
CA LEU A 156 30.78 30.44 17.97
C LEU A 156 30.22 31.15 19.22
N LYS A 157 30.91 30.98 20.34
CA LYS A 157 30.85 31.91 21.45
C LYS A 157 31.76 33.08 21.16
#